data_b9c794a178302d670eb7754668cf3fe6
#
_entry.id   b9c794a178302d670eb7754668cf3fe6
#
_cell.length_a   1.000
_cell.length_b   1.000
_cell.length_c   1.000
_cell.angle_alpha   90.00
_cell.angle_beta   90.00
_cell.angle_gamma   90.00
#
_symmetry.space_group_name_H-M   'P 1'
#
loop_
_entity.id
_entity.type
_entity.pdbx_description
1 polymer ?
#
loop_
_entity_poly.entity_id
_entity_poly.type
_entity_poly.pdbx_seq_one_letter_code
_entity_poly.pdbx_strand_id
1 'polypeptide(L)'
;MLMIYSSPESWAGLSAEQRDGIARAHSELFQELGEQGLLVSAGGLADPITSKTVSVRDGATMTTDGPYAEAKEHLAGFYVVECDLDQAIGYAARMPDAEYVAVEVRPVMDPSGLEM
;
A
#
# COMPACT_ATOMS: atom_id res chain seq x y z
N MET A 1 -4.53 7.77 -3.40
CA MET A 1 -4.14 6.41 -2.97
C MET A 1 -3.19 6.52 -1.77
N LEU A 2 -3.44 5.74 -0.76
CA LEU A 2 -2.54 5.57 0.37
C LEU A 2 -1.73 4.31 0.13
N MET A 3 -0.42 4.45 -0.05
CA MET A 3 0.47 3.36 -0.42
C MET A 3 1.32 2.98 0.80
N ILE A 4 1.12 1.77 1.28
CA ILE A 4 1.72 1.31 2.53
C ILE A 4 3.03 0.58 2.20
N TYR A 5 4.13 1.08 2.76
CA TYR A 5 5.44 0.47 2.58
C TYR A 5 5.87 -0.30 3.81
N SER A 6 6.55 -1.39 3.58
CA SER A 6 7.13 -2.25 4.62
C SER A 6 8.52 -2.71 4.18
N SER A 7 9.22 -3.38 5.05
CA SER A 7 10.48 -4.04 4.73
C SER A 7 10.59 -5.35 5.51
N PRO A 8 11.32 -6.35 4.97
CA PRO A 8 11.54 -7.59 5.72
C PRO A 8 12.21 -7.36 7.08
N GLU A 9 13.14 -6.42 7.13
CA GLU A 9 13.86 -6.08 8.36
C GLU A 9 12.94 -5.46 9.39
N SER A 10 12.13 -4.49 8.99
CA SER A 10 11.15 -3.85 9.87
C SER A 10 10.13 -4.86 10.39
N TRP A 11 9.58 -5.67 9.50
CA TRP A 11 8.58 -6.68 9.88
C TRP A 11 9.14 -7.73 10.84
N ALA A 12 10.35 -8.22 10.57
CA ALA A 12 11.01 -9.21 11.43
C ALA A 12 11.31 -8.67 12.82
N GLY A 13 11.53 -7.36 12.95
CA GLY A 13 11.78 -6.72 14.23
C GLY A 13 10.53 -6.48 15.09
N LEU A 14 9.33 -6.72 14.54
CA LEU A 14 8.09 -6.51 15.28
C LEU A 14 7.72 -7.74 16.12
N SER A 15 7.21 -7.49 17.33
CA SER A 15 6.64 -8.54 18.17
C SER A 15 5.30 -9.01 17.58
N ALA A 16 4.82 -10.17 18.06
CA ALA A 16 3.49 -10.65 17.69
C ALA A 16 2.40 -9.63 18.07
N GLU A 17 2.54 -9.01 19.24
CA GLU A 17 1.62 -7.98 19.72
C GLU A 17 1.61 -6.76 18.80
N GLN A 18 2.78 -6.30 18.33
CA GLN A 18 2.88 -5.17 17.40
C GLN A 18 2.24 -5.51 16.06
N ARG A 19 2.46 -6.71 15.54
CA ARG A 19 1.83 -7.17 14.29
C ARG A 19 0.32 -7.26 14.42
N ASP A 20 -0.18 -7.74 15.53
CA ASP A 20 -1.63 -7.78 15.82
C ASP A 20 -2.20 -6.37 15.91
N GLY A 21 -1.44 -5.44 16.49
CA GLY A 21 -1.81 -4.02 16.54
C GLY A 21 -1.96 -3.40 15.17
N ILE A 22 -1.05 -3.71 14.25
CA ILE A 22 -1.12 -3.25 12.86
C ILE A 22 -2.39 -3.79 12.19
N ALA A 23 -2.63 -5.08 12.31
CA ALA A 23 -3.82 -5.71 11.71
C ALA A 23 -5.12 -5.11 12.25
N ARG A 24 -5.17 -4.86 13.56
CA ARG A 24 -6.34 -4.26 14.21
C ARG A 24 -6.57 -2.83 13.74
N ALA A 25 -5.50 -2.03 13.67
CA ALA A 25 -5.59 -0.64 13.22
C ALA A 25 -6.11 -0.56 11.78
N HIS A 26 -5.64 -1.43 10.89
CA HIS A 26 -6.13 -1.49 9.52
C HIS A 26 -7.58 -1.96 9.45
N SER A 27 -7.98 -2.94 10.24
CA SER A 27 -9.35 -3.40 10.28
C SER A 27 -10.32 -2.28 10.71
N GLU A 28 -9.94 -1.54 11.74
CA GLU A 28 -10.73 -0.41 12.24
C GLU A 28 -10.83 0.72 11.21
N LEU A 29 -9.71 1.06 10.56
CA LEU A 29 -9.68 2.11 9.56
C LEU A 29 -10.48 1.73 8.31
N PHE A 30 -10.34 0.48 7.86
CA PHE A 30 -11.11 -0.04 6.74
C PHE A 30 -12.62 0.09 7.01
N GLN A 31 -13.05 -0.31 8.19
CA GLN A 31 -14.44 -0.23 8.60
C GLN A 31 -14.93 1.22 8.67
N GLU A 32 -14.16 2.09 9.29
CA GLU A 32 -14.50 3.52 9.40
C GLU A 32 -14.65 4.18 8.04
N LEU A 33 -13.69 3.97 7.14
CA LEU A 33 -13.74 4.52 5.78
C LEU A 33 -14.93 3.99 4.98
N GLY A 34 -15.25 2.71 5.16
CA GLY A 34 -16.44 2.11 4.53
C GLY A 34 -17.74 2.73 5.04
N GLU A 35 -17.85 2.92 6.34
CA GLU A 35 -19.05 3.52 6.95
C GLU A 35 -19.24 4.98 6.53
N GLN A 36 -18.15 5.72 6.33
CA GLN A 36 -18.20 7.10 5.87
C GLN A 36 -18.39 7.23 4.36
N GLY A 37 -18.39 6.13 3.63
CA GLY A 37 -18.55 6.15 2.18
C GLY A 37 -17.33 6.68 1.43
N LEU A 38 -16.18 6.71 2.06
CA LEU A 38 -14.94 7.23 1.47
C LEU A 38 -14.07 6.16 0.82
N LEU A 39 -14.30 4.88 1.15
CA LEU A 39 -13.47 3.79 0.65
C LEU A 39 -13.89 3.38 -0.76
N VAL A 40 -12.96 3.48 -1.71
CA VAL A 40 -13.16 3.01 -3.08
C VAL A 40 -12.64 1.58 -3.23
N SER A 41 -11.42 1.33 -2.73
CA SER A 41 -10.78 0.02 -2.83
C SER A 41 -9.66 -0.06 -1.80
N ALA A 42 -9.31 -1.27 -1.41
CA ALA A 42 -8.15 -1.53 -0.55
C ALA A 42 -7.68 -2.97 -0.75
N GLY A 43 -6.42 -3.22 -0.47
CA GLY A 43 -5.87 -4.56 -0.54
C GLY A 43 -4.50 -4.66 0.12
N GLY A 44 -4.24 -5.81 0.72
CA GLY A 44 -2.90 -6.19 1.13
C GLY A 44 -2.21 -6.95 0.00
N LEU A 45 -0.91 -6.77 -0.12
CA LEU A 45 -0.10 -7.45 -1.12
C LEU A 45 0.73 -8.54 -0.45
N ALA A 46 0.87 -9.68 -1.13
CA ALA A 46 1.72 -10.78 -0.68
C ALA A 46 3.20 -10.38 -0.75
N ASP A 47 4.04 -11.20 -0.17
CA ASP A 47 5.49 -11.00 -0.19
C ASP A 47 5.99 -10.80 -1.63
N PRO A 48 6.84 -9.79 -1.88
CA PRO A 48 7.39 -9.54 -3.22
C PRO A 48 8.07 -10.74 -3.88
N ILE A 49 8.55 -11.69 -3.10
CA ILE A 49 9.16 -12.92 -3.63
C ILE A 49 8.20 -13.72 -4.49
N THR A 50 6.88 -13.55 -4.27
CA THR A 50 5.84 -14.22 -5.06
C THR A 50 5.52 -13.49 -6.35
N SER A 51 6.13 -12.34 -6.58
CA SER A 51 5.88 -11.49 -7.76
C SER A 51 6.42 -12.11 -9.04
N LYS A 52 5.83 -11.72 -10.15
CA LYS A 52 6.35 -11.97 -11.49
C LYS A 52 6.47 -10.62 -12.20
N THR A 53 7.56 -10.43 -12.88
CA THR A 53 7.78 -9.23 -13.69
C THR A 53 7.69 -9.60 -15.16
N VAL A 54 6.86 -8.88 -15.91
CA VAL A 54 6.64 -9.14 -17.33
C VAL A 54 7.16 -7.95 -18.12
N SER A 55 7.98 -8.24 -19.12
CA SER A 55 8.48 -7.26 -20.10
C SER A 55 8.21 -7.77 -21.50
N VAL A 56 8.05 -6.85 -22.43
CA VAL A 56 7.93 -7.21 -23.85
C VAL A 56 9.05 -6.46 -24.58
N ARG A 57 9.89 -7.22 -25.30
CA ARG A 57 11.00 -6.67 -26.09
C ARG A 57 10.94 -7.30 -27.48
N ASP A 58 10.94 -6.45 -28.52
CA ASP A 58 10.88 -6.89 -29.93
C ASP A 58 9.73 -7.87 -30.19
N GLY A 59 8.57 -7.62 -29.56
CA GLY A 59 7.38 -8.47 -29.67
C GLY A 59 7.42 -9.75 -28.84
N ALA A 60 8.50 -10.01 -28.12
CA ALA A 60 8.63 -11.21 -27.29
C ALA A 60 8.33 -10.89 -25.81
N THR A 61 7.46 -11.72 -25.21
CA THR A 61 7.13 -11.63 -23.79
C THR A 61 8.21 -12.31 -22.96
N MET A 62 8.70 -11.59 -21.97
CA MET A 62 9.68 -12.09 -21.00
C MET A 62 9.05 -12.04 -19.61
N THR A 63 9.10 -13.14 -18.87
CA THR A 63 8.61 -13.23 -17.50
C THR A 63 9.75 -13.64 -16.59
N THR A 64 9.99 -12.86 -15.53
CA THR A 64 11.01 -13.17 -14.53
C THR A 64 10.36 -13.26 -13.16
N ASP A 65 10.96 -14.05 -12.28
CA ASP A 65 10.52 -14.16 -10.89
C ASP A 65 10.96 -12.94 -10.09
N GLY A 66 10.10 -12.52 -9.17
CA GLY A 66 10.39 -11.42 -8.27
C GLY A 66 9.93 -10.06 -8.78
N PRO A 67 10.10 -9.01 -7.96
CA PRO A 67 9.71 -7.65 -8.32
C PRO A 67 10.63 -7.06 -9.39
N TYR A 68 10.14 -6.03 -10.09
CA TYR A 68 10.90 -5.34 -11.14
C TYR A 68 12.21 -4.74 -10.63
N ALA A 69 12.16 -4.15 -9.45
CA ALA A 69 13.34 -3.54 -8.84
C ALA A 69 13.51 -4.07 -7.42
N GLU A 70 14.75 -4.38 -7.06
CA GLU A 70 15.08 -4.70 -5.68
C GLU A 70 15.12 -3.41 -4.85
N ALA A 71 14.45 -3.44 -3.70
CA ALA A 71 14.42 -2.32 -2.77
C ALA A 71 14.33 -2.87 -1.35
N LYS A 72 14.87 -2.10 -0.40
CA LYS A 72 14.73 -2.43 1.03
C LYS A 72 13.28 -2.37 1.46
N GLU A 73 12.57 -1.34 1.01
CA GLU A 73 11.16 -1.15 1.27
C GLU A 73 10.36 -1.58 0.05
N HIS A 74 9.24 -2.22 0.30
CA HIS A 74 8.34 -2.69 -0.75
C HIS A 74 6.91 -2.27 -0.44
N LEU A 75 6.10 -2.16 -1.48
CA LEU A 75 4.68 -1.89 -1.34
C LEU A 75 3.99 -3.11 -0.73
N ALA A 76 3.38 -2.92 0.44
CA ALA A 76 2.75 -4.00 1.19
C ALA A 76 1.22 -3.96 1.12
N GLY A 77 0.66 -2.84 0.71
CA GLY A 77 -0.78 -2.68 0.60
C GLY A 77 -1.17 -1.28 0.16
N PHE A 78 -2.46 -1.07 -0.01
CA PHE A 78 -2.97 0.22 -0.46
C PHE A 78 -4.41 0.45 -0.04
N TYR A 79 -4.79 1.73 0.04
CA TYR A 79 -6.17 2.18 0.10
C TYR A 79 -6.39 3.20 -1.00
N VAL A 80 -7.51 3.12 -1.68
CA VAL A 80 -7.99 4.19 -2.55
C VAL A 80 -9.17 4.82 -1.85
N VAL A 81 -9.05 6.11 -1.53
CA VAL A 81 -10.08 6.85 -0.79
C VAL A 81 -10.49 8.09 -1.57
N GLU A 82 -11.75 8.46 -1.41
CA GLU A 82 -12.33 9.61 -2.08
C GLU A 82 -12.49 10.74 -1.05
N CYS A 83 -11.46 11.56 -0.91
CA CYS A 83 -11.40 12.66 0.04
C CYS A 83 -10.35 13.67 -0.42
N ASP A 84 -10.27 14.82 0.27
CA ASP A 84 -9.22 15.78 -0.02
C ASP A 84 -7.86 15.32 0.50
N LEU A 85 -6.80 16.01 0.07
CA LEU A 85 -5.44 15.64 0.41
C LEU A 85 -5.18 15.68 1.93
N ASP A 86 -5.66 16.71 2.62
CA ASP A 86 -5.44 16.85 4.04
C ASP A 86 -6.10 15.72 4.85
N GLN A 87 -7.31 15.31 4.45
CA GLN A 87 -7.99 14.16 5.04
C GLN A 87 -7.18 12.88 4.80
N ALA A 88 -6.69 12.69 3.57
CA ALA A 88 -5.90 11.52 3.22
C ALA A 88 -4.61 11.44 4.04
N ILE A 89 -3.92 12.55 4.23
CA ILE A 89 -2.73 12.63 5.09
C ILE A 89 -3.08 12.27 6.53
N GLY A 90 -4.22 12.73 7.03
CA GLY A 90 -4.69 12.39 8.37
C GLY A 90 -4.93 10.89 8.54
N TYR A 91 -5.55 10.25 7.56
CA TYR A 91 -5.74 8.79 7.59
C TYR A 91 -4.41 8.04 7.52
N ALA A 92 -3.50 8.47 6.65
CA ALA A 92 -2.17 7.87 6.54
C ALA A 92 -1.40 7.94 7.87
N ALA A 93 -1.49 9.07 8.57
CA ALA A 93 -0.82 9.26 9.85
C ALA A 93 -1.36 8.34 10.95
N ARG A 94 -2.58 7.83 10.82
CA ARG A 94 -3.18 6.89 11.77
C ARG A 94 -2.76 5.45 11.56
N MET A 95 -2.12 5.14 10.43
CA MET A 95 -1.63 3.80 10.15
C MET A 95 -0.32 3.56 10.90
N PRO A 96 -0.19 2.45 11.67
CA PRO A 96 1.08 2.16 12.36
C PRO A 96 2.27 2.02 11.41
N ASP A 97 2.02 1.63 10.17
CA ASP A 97 3.04 1.51 9.12
C ASP A 97 3.77 2.83 8.85
N ALA A 98 3.09 3.97 9.07
CA ALA A 98 3.73 5.28 8.93
C ALA A 98 4.83 5.51 9.98
N GLU A 99 4.70 4.87 11.14
CA GLU A 99 5.72 4.91 12.20
C GLU A 99 6.87 3.94 11.91
N TYR A 100 6.55 2.74 11.42
CA TYR A 100 7.57 1.71 11.21
C TYR A 100 8.38 1.89 9.93
N VAL A 101 7.74 2.32 8.85
CA VAL A 101 8.40 2.63 7.58
C VAL A 101 7.82 3.91 7.00
N ALA A 102 6.76 3.83 6.22
CA ALA A 102 6.13 5.01 5.62
C ALA A 102 4.80 4.67 4.96
N VAL A 103 3.96 5.68 4.81
CA VAL A 103 2.79 5.63 3.94
C VAL A 103 2.89 6.80 2.97
N GLU A 104 2.88 6.50 1.67
CA GLU A 104 2.89 7.53 0.63
C GLU A 104 1.46 7.87 0.24
N VAL A 105 1.17 9.15 0.12
CA VAL A 105 -0.14 9.64 -0.33
C VAL A 105 0.03 10.20 -1.74
N ARG A 106 -0.68 9.63 -2.70
CA ARG A 106 -0.58 10.04 -4.10
C ARG A 106 -1.96 10.19 -4.72
N PRO A 107 -2.25 11.35 -5.34
CA PRO A 107 -3.49 11.48 -6.10
C PRO A 107 -3.58 10.44 -7.21
N VAL A 108 -4.79 9.92 -7.43
CA VAL A 108 -5.07 9.04 -8.56
C VAL A 108 -5.57 9.92 -9.72
N MET A 109 -4.99 9.73 -10.89
CA MET A 109 -5.44 10.42 -12.10
C MET A 109 -6.88 10.00 -12.42
N ASP A 110 -7.69 10.97 -12.85
CA ASP A 110 -9.00 10.63 -13.37
C ASP A 110 -8.90 10.04 -14.80
N PRO A 111 -10.01 9.53 -15.36
CA PRO A 111 -9.98 8.91 -16.69
C PRO A 111 -9.56 9.85 -17.82
N SER A 112 -9.59 11.19 -17.62
CA SER A 112 -9.13 12.16 -18.61
C SER A 112 -7.62 12.39 -18.55
N GLY A 113 -6.94 11.80 -17.57
CA GLY A 113 -5.51 11.96 -17.35
C GLY A 113 -5.15 13.10 -16.41
N LEU A 114 -6.13 13.73 -15.78
CA LEU A 114 -5.91 14.78 -14.79
C LEU A 114 -5.85 14.21 -13.39
N GLU A 115 -5.04 14.81 -12.53
CA GLU A 115 -4.97 14.43 -11.12
C GLU A 115 -6.27 14.78 -10.41
N MET A 116 -6.66 13.92 -9.49
CA MET A 116 -7.86 14.12 -8.67
C MET A 116 -7.56 14.90 -7.40
#